data_809885fa2729b2675831f440f504572a
#
_entry.id   809885fa2729b2675831f440f504572a
#
_cell.length_a   1.000
_cell.length_b   1.000
_cell.length_c   1.000
_cell.angle_alpha   90.00
_cell.angle_beta   90.00
_cell.angle_gamma   90.00
#
_symmetry.space_group_name_H-M   'P 1'
#
loop_
_entity.id
_entity.type
_entity.pdbx_description
1 polymer ?
#
loop_
_entity_poly.entity_id
_entity_poly.type
_entity_poly.pdbx_seq_one_letter_code
_entity_poly.pdbx_strand_id
1 'polypeptide(L)'
;MAGTTSASTGIESTIAAQAKQAGLTPGEVAGLRQQIDEQLARTPGGKQIGLNQVSWRGGKAIMTFPLPGEGKARAVNESAVALGSPNCGYGWTCLYEHSNFDGRRLTWSDCNFEDLGNWGFNDRATSWHNNQTQGTKTWVYNWAGDSWQLLWESTAPSSSSNVDGWANDRADGIRVC
;
A
#
# COMPACT_ATOMS: atom_id res chain seq x y z
N MET A 1 24.12 -24.67 13.53
CA MET A 1 23.81 -23.50 12.72
C MET A 1 23.20 -23.97 11.40
N ALA A 2 21.88 -24.11 11.33
CA ALA A 2 21.17 -24.44 10.11
C ALA A 2 19.72 -23.99 10.30
N GLY A 3 19.36 -22.83 9.77
CA GLY A 3 17.99 -22.31 9.93
C GLY A 3 17.58 -21.17 9.01
N THR A 4 18.44 -20.70 8.11
CA THR A 4 18.13 -19.51 7.26
C THR A 4 17.83 -19.82 5.80
N THR A 5 18.04 -21.05 5.33
CA THR A 5 17.91 -21.40 3.91
C THR A 5 16.49 -21.76 3.47
N SER A 6 15.62 -22.20 4.37
CA SER A 6 14.30 -22.76 4.00
C SER A 6 13.24 -21.68 3.70
N ALA A 7 13.31 -20.52 4.36
CA ALA A 7 12.33 -19.44 4.16
C ALA A 7 12.59 -18.61 2.89
N SER A 8 13.86 -18.44 2.53
CA SER A 8 14.23 -17.70 1.31
C SER A 8 13.90 -18.46 0.03
N THR A 9 14.01 -19.79 0.05
CA THR A 9 13.60 -20.62 -1.10
C THR A 9 12.09 -20.61 -1.34
N GLY A 10 11.26 -20.50 -0.30
CA GLY A 10 9.81 -20.45 -0.41
C GLY A 10 9.31 -19.18 -1.08
N ILE A 11 9.83 -18.00 -0.70
CA ILE A 11 9.39 -16.73 -1.31
C ILE A 11 9.88 -16.60 -2.75
N GLU A 12 11.11 -17.04 -3.06
CA GLU A 12 11.63 -16.99 -4.44
C GLU A 12 10.81 -17.87 -5.38
N SER A 13 10.39 -19.08 -4.97
CA SER A 13 9.51 -19.91 -5.77
C SER A 13 8.13 -19.29 -5.99
N THR A 14 7.59 -18.60 -4.98
CA THR A 14 6.33 -17.86 -5.07
C THR A 14 6.45 -16.71 -6.06
N ILE A 15 7.52 -15.92 -5.97
CA ILE A 15 7.78 -14.79 -6.88
C ILE A 15 7.88 -15.29 -8.32
N ALA A 16 8.63 -16.37 -8.57
CA ALA A 16 8.79 -16.95 -9.90
C ALA A 16 7.45 -17.46 -10.49
N ALA A 17 6.64 -18.12 -9.67
CA ALA A 17 5.31 -18.59 -10.08
C ALA A 17 4.37 -17.43 -10.41
N GLN A 18 4.36 -16.38 -9.56
CA GLN A 18 3.53 -15.18 -9.77
C GLN A 18 3.99 -14.37 -10.98
N ALA A 19 5.29 -14.24 -11.22
CA ALA A 19 5.84 -13.60 -12.41
C ALA A 19 5.38 -14.29 -13.70
N LYS A 20 5.43 -15.63 -13.70
CA LYS A 20 4.93 -16.43 -14.81
C LYS A 20 3.42 -16.26 -15.01
N GLN A 21 2.65 -16.28 -13.92
CA GLN A 21 1.19 -16.08 -13.95
C GLN A 21 0.83 -14.69 -14.50
N ALA A 22 1.59 -13.66 -14.13
CA ALA A 22 1.39 -12.29 -14.59
C ALA A 22 1.97 -12.05 -16.02
N GLY A 23 2.68 -13.01 -16.60
CA GLY A 23 3.27 -12.90 -17.94
C GLY A 23 4.43 -11.89 -18.01
N LEU A 24 5.14 -11.67 -16.90
CA LEU A 24 6.21 -10.66 -16.82
C LEU A 24 7.52 -11.19 -17.40
N THR A 25 8.25 -10.29 -18.04
CA THR A 25 9.62 -10.52 -18.48
C THR A 25 10.59 -10.46 -17.29
N PRO A 26 11.80 -11.07 -17.42
CA PRO A 26 12.84 -10.96 -16.38
C PRO A 26 13.21 -9.52 -16.03
N GLY A 27 13.20 -8.58 -16.99
CA GLY A 27 13.48 -7.17 -16.77
C GLY A 27 12.39 -6.49 -15.93
N GLU A 28 11.13 -6.78 -16.17
CA GLU A 28 9.99 -6.27 -15.38
C GLU A 28 10.03 -6.80 -13.94
N VAL A 29 10.35 -8.07 -13.76
CA VAL A 29 10.55 -8.67 -12.43
C VAL A 29 11.71 -7.99 -11.69
N ALA A 30 12.83 -7.73 -12.39
CA ALA A 30 13.96 -7.02 -11.80
C ALA A 30 13.60 -5.59 -11.39
N GLY A 31 12.80 -4.88 -12.18
CA GLY A 31 12.31 -3.54 -11.85
C GLY A 31 11.40 -3.52 -10.61
N LEU A 32 10.50 -4.48 -10.48
CA LEU A 32 9.69 -4.65 -9.27
C LEU A 32 10.55 -4.97 -8.04
N ARG A 33 11.52 -5.86 -8.18
CA ARG A 33 12.44 -6.23 -7.11
C ARG A 33 13.20 -5.01 -6.61
N GLN A 34 13.72 -4.18 -7.51
CA GLN A 34 14.40 -2.94 -7.13
C GLN A 34 13.49 -2.01 -6.31
N GLN A 35 12.25 -1.79 -6.72
CA GLN A 35 11.29 -0.97 -5.97
C GLN A 35 11.02 -1.54 -4.57
N ILE A 36 10.92 -2.85 -4.45
CA ILE A 36 10.72 -3.54 -3.18
C ILE A 36 11.95 -3.41 -2.28
N ASP A 37 13.15 -3.60 -2.81
CA ASP A 37 14.40 -3.47 -2.07
C ASP A 37 14.58 -2.04 -1.54
N GLU A 38 14.28 -1.03 -2.36
CA GLU A 38 14.29 0.38 -1.95
C GLU A 38 13.27 0.65 -0.83
N GLN A 39 12.09 0.07 -0.91
CA GLN A 39 11.06 0.19 0.14
C GLN A 39 11.49 -0.50 1.43
N LEU A 40 12.05 -1.70 1.36
CA LEU A 40 12.54 -2.43 2.52
C LEU A 40 13.72 -1.70 3.20
N ALA A 41 14.58 -1.07 2.42
CA ALA A 41 15.66 -0.25 2.96
C ALA A 41 15.14 1.02 3.67
N ARG A 42 14.06 1.62 3.15
CA ARG A 42 13.42 2.80 3.72
C ARG A 42 12.63 2.49 4.99
N THR A 43 11.89 1.38 5.00
CA THR A 43 10.98 0.99 6.09
C THR A 43 11.42 -0.35 6.68
N PRO A 44 12.31 -0.34 7.70
CA PRO A 44 12.83 -1.57 8.29
C PRO A 44 11.74 -2.49 8.85
N GLY A 45 12.04 -3.78 8.94
CA GLY A 45 11.16 -4.81 9.50
C GLY A 45 10.12 -5.36 8.52
N GLY A 46 10.13 -4.89 7.28
CA GLY A 46 9.30 -5.43 6.21
C GLY A 46 9.77 -6.80 5.73
N LYS A 47 8.85 -7.55 5.16
CA LYS A 47 9.10 -8.83 4.49
C LYS A 47 8.37 -8.85 3.17
N GLN A 48 9.06 -9.21 2.10
CA GLN A 48 8.39 -9.47 0.83
C GLN A 48 7.51 -10.72 0.98
N ILE A 49 6.23 -10.62 0.61
CA ILE A 49 5.24 -11.70 0.73
C ILE A 49 4.71 -12.17 -0.63
N GLY A 50 5.10 -11.54 -1.70
CA GLY A 50 4.74 -11.88 -3.08
C GLY A 50 5.55 -11.09 -4.08
N LEU A 51 5.25 -11.27 -5.36
CA LEU A 51 5.97 -10.60 -6.46
C LEU A 51 6.01 -9.07 -6.29
N ASN A 52 4.90 -8.46 -5.85
CA ASN A 52 4.72 -7.02 -5.79
C ASN A 52 4.17 -6.53 -4.43
N GLN A 53 4.36 -7.32 -3.37
CA GLN A 53 3.85 -6.98 -2.04
C GLN A 53 4.92 -7.09 -0.96
N VAL A 54 4.92 -6.13 -0.05
CA VAL A 54 5.70 -6.11 1.18
C VAL A 54 4.77 -5.96 2.38
N SER A 55 5.04 -6.70 3.44
CA SER A 55 4.23 -6.74 4.66
C SER A 55 5.07 -6.39 5.87
N TRP A 56 4.47 -5.70 6.84
CA TRP A 56 5.03 -5.34 8.14
C TRP A 56 4.08 -5.76 9.26
N ARG A 57 4.63 -5.87 10.49
CA ARG A 57 3.87 -6.17 11.70
C ARG A 57 2.96 -7.41 11.57
N GLY A 58 3.53 -8.49 11.00
CA GLY A 58 2.79 -9.74 10.85
C GLY A 58 1.56 -9.65 9.94
N GLY A 59 1.60 -8.80 8.92
CA GLY A 59 0.51 -8.63 7.97
C GLY A 59 -0.47 -7.49 8.30
N LYS A 60 -0.17 -6.66 9.30
CA LYS A 60 -1.03 -5.54 9.71
C LYS A 60 -0.88 -4.29 8.85
N ALA A 61 0.24 -4.16 8.16
CA ALA A 61 0.47 -3.15 7.13
C ALA A 61 1.03 -3.83 5.88
N ILE A 62 0.52 -3.45 4.71
CA ILE A 62 0.94 -4.02 3.42
C ILE A 62 1.08 -2.89 2.41
N MET A 63 2.19 -2.85 1.70
CA MET A 63 2.34 -2.05 0.49
C MET A 63 2.28 -2.97 -0.72
N THR A 64 1.42 -2.61 -1.67
CA THR A 64 1.29 -3.29 -2.96
C THR A 64 1.72 -2.33 -4.06
N PHE A 65 2.61 -2.80 -4.92
CA PHE A 65 3.08 -2.06 -6.10
C PHE A 65 2.23 -2.43 -7.31
N PRO A 66 1.94 -1.50 -8.23
CA PRO A 66 1.33 -1.84 -9.50
C PRO A 66 2.21 -2.86 -10.26
N LEU A 67 1.57 -3.82 -10.92
CA LEU A 67 2.27 -4.68 -11.86
C LEU A 67 2.66 -3.87 -13.11
N PRO A 68 3.76 -4.20 -13.78
CA PRO A 68 4.16 -3.55 -15.02
C PRO A 68 3.01 -3.48 -16.03
N GLY A 69 2.74 -2.29 -16.55
CA GLY A 69 1.62 -2.04 -17.46
C GLY A 69 0.26 -1.84 -16.78
N GLU A 70 0.15 -1.98 -15.46
CA GLU A 70 -1.08 -1.71 -14.70
C GLU A 70 -0.99 -0.36 -13.97
N GLY A 71 -2.07 0.40 -13.96
CA GLY A 71 -2.16 1.63 -13.17
C GLY A 71 -2.45 1.33 -11.70
N LYS A 72 -3.30 0.34 -11.44
CA LYS A 72 -3.79 -0.02 -10.10
C LYS A 72 -2.92 -1.09 -9.45
N ALA A 73 -2.57 -0.86 -8.18
CA ALA A 73 -1.89 -1.87 -7.38
C ALA A 73 -2.86 -2.98 -6.97
N ARG A 74 -2.56 -4.21 -7.36
CA ARG A 74 -3.23 -5.44 -6.92
C ARG A 74 -2.22 -6.57 -6.73
N ALA A 75 -2.47 -7.49 -5.82
CA ALA A 75 -1.68 -8.72 -5.77
C ALA A 75 -1.96 -9.57 -7.03
N VAL A 76 -1.00 -10.40 -7.43
CA VAL A 76 -1.13 -11.22 -8.65
C VAL A 76 -2.37 -12.12 -8.61
N ASN A 77 -2.71 -12.64 -7.43
CA ASN A 77 -3.90 -13.48 -7.19
C ASN A 77 -5.17 -12.69 -6.83
N GLU A 78 -5.09 -11.37 -6.73
CA GLU A 78 -6.24 -10.49 -6.51
C GLU A 78 -6.95 -10.24 -7.84
N SER A 79 -8.27 -10.41 -7.86
CA SER A 79 -9.05 -10.15 -9.06
C SER A 79 -8.94 -8.70 -9.49
N ALA A 80 -8.83 -8.46 -10.78
CA ALA A 80 -8.92 -7.13 -11.34
C ALA A 80 -10.31 -6.52 -11.04
N VAL A 81 -10.34 -5.28 -10.56
CA VAL A 81 -11.57 -4.52 -10.36
C VAL A 81 -11.73 -3.49 -11.49
N ALA A 82 -12.95 -3.00 -11.69
CA ALA A 82 -13.24 -2.01 -12.70
C ALA A 82 -12.40 -0.73 -12.48
N LEU A 83 -12.09 -0.03 -13.58
CA LEU A 83 -11.45 1.28 -13.51
C LEU A 83 -12.27 2.23 -12.64
N GLY A 84 -11.57 3.01 -11.80
CA GLY A 84 -12.22 3.93 -10.86
C GLY A 84 -12.90 3.26 -9.66
N SER A 85 -12.81 1.94 -9.50
CA SER A 85 -13.30 1.23 -8.32
C SER A 85 -12.16 0.94 -7.34
N PRO A 86 -12.36 1.14 -6.02
CA PRO A 86 -11.34 0.81 -5.03
C PRO A 86 -11.22 -0.70 -4.84
N ASN A 87 -10.03 -1.16 -4.46
CA ASN A 87 -9.72 -2.55 -4.15
C ASN A 87 -9.12 -2.75 -2.75
N CYS A 88 -9.62 -1.99 -1.78
CA CYS A 88 -9.29 -2.15 -0.38
C CYS A 88 -10.13 -3.27 0.24
N GLY A 89 -9.50 -4.29 0.81
CA GLY A 89 -10.20 -5.40 1.45
C GLY A 89 -11.02 -4.96 2.67
N TYR A 90 -12.03 -5.75 3.04
CA TYR A 90 -12.80 -5.51 4.26
C TYR A 90 -11.91 -5.59 5.51
N GLY A 91 -12.10 -4.68 6.44
CA GLY A 91 -11.29 -4.55 7.66
C GLY A 91 -10.05 -3.67 7.49
N TRP A 92 -9.84 -3.08 6.31
CA TRP A 92 -8.66 -2.29 6.00
C TRP A 92 -9.01 -0.84 5.68
N THR A 93 -8.07 0.06 5.95
CA THR A 93 -8.02 1.39 5.34
C THR A 93 -6.87 1.45 4.35
N CYS A 94 -7.08 2.09 3.21
CA CYS A 94 -6.13 2.14 2.11
C CYS A 94 -5.91 3.58 1.64
N LEU A 95 -4.64 3.95 1.42
CA LEU A 95 -4.26 5.13 0.66
C LEU A 95 -3.68 4.69 -0.68
N TYR A 96 -3.97 5.45 -1.73
CA TYR A 96 -3.47 5.23 -3.08
C TYR A 96 -2.71 6.46 -3.56
N GLU A 97 -1.64 6.22 -4.28
CA GLU A 97 -0.71 7.25 -4.73
C GLU A 97 -1.32 8.20 -5.75
N HIS A 98 -2.24 7.69 -6.60
CA HIS A 98 -2.86 8.46 -7.68
C HIS A 98 -4.38 8.47 -7.55
N SER A 99 -5.03 9.34 -8.33
CA SER A 99 -6.49 9.37 -8.48
C SER A 99 -7.01 8.03 -9.05
N ASN A 100 -8.31 7.80 -8.90
CA ASN A 100 -8.98 6.57 -9.35
C ASN A 100 -8.45 5.28 -8.72
N PHE A 101 -7.84 5.38 -7.54
CA PHE A 101 -7.27 4.27 -6.78
C PHE A 101 -6.10 3.59 -7.52
N ASP A 102 -5.33 4.37 -8.26
CA ASP A 102 -4.15 3.94 -9.00
C ASP A 102 -2.86 4.22 -8.22
N GLY A 103 -1.73 3.77 -8.76
CA GLY A 103 -0.42 3.87 -8.12
C GLY A 103 -0.22 2.85 -7.01
N ARG A 104 0.80 3.03 -6.17
CA ARG A 104 1.03 2.17 -5.01
C ARG A 104 -0.14 2.26 -4.04
N ARG A 105 -0.50 1.12 -3.45
CA ARG A 105 -1.51 1.02 -2.40
C ARG A 105 -0.84 0.70 -1.08
N LEU A 106 -1.04 1.54 -0.07
CA LEU A 106 -0.60 1.32 1.29
C LEU A 106 -1.81 1.08 2.19
N THR A 107 -1.82 -0.04 2.90
CA THR A 107 -2.98 -0.53 3.65
C THR A 107 -2.65 -0.86 5.08
N TRP A 108 -3.59 -0.61 6.01
CA TRP A 108 -3.47 -0.95 7.43
C TRP A 108 -4.76 -1.57 7.96
N SER A 109 -4.61 -2.51 8.92
CA SER A 109 -5.71 -3.15 9.64
C SER A 109 -5.65 -2.98 11.16
N ASP A 110 -4.60 -2.35 11.69
CA ASP A 110 -4.42 -2.07 13.11
C ASP A 110 -4.55 -0.58 13.42
N CYS A 111 -5.10 -0.26 14.58
CA CYS A 111 -5.37 1.11 15.02
C CYS A 111 -4.08 1.77 15.53
N ASN A 112 -3.36 2.43 14.64
CA ASN A 112 -2.14 3.17 14.94
C ASN A 112 -2.15 4.55 14.27
N PHE A 113 -1.29 5.44 14.73
CA PHE A 113 -0.87 6.60 13.97
C PHE A 113 0.36 6.23 13.15
N GLU A 114 0.31 6.51 11.87
CA GLU A 114 1.39 6.25 10.92
C GLU A 114 1.90 7.57 10.35
N ASP A 115 3.19 7.82 10.50
CA ASP A 115 3.91 8.88 9.78
C ASP A 115 4.23 8.34 8.38
N LEU A 116 3.64 8.94 7.35
CA LEU A 116 3.77 8.49 5.96
C LEU A 116 5.18 8.70 5.40
N GLY A 117 5.98 9.57 6.02
CA GLY A 117 7.40 9.73 5.69
C GLY A 117 8.20 8.45 5.91
N ASN A 118 7.87 7.68 6.96
CA ASN A 118 8.50 6.39 7.23
C ASN A 118 8.21 5.34 6.13
N TRP A 119 7.15 5.54 5.35
CA TRP A 119 6.72 4.68 4.26
C TRP A 119 7.14 5.18 2.87
N GLY A 120 7.76 6.37 2.79
CA GLY A 120 8.01 7.05 1.51
C GLY A 120 6.70 7.36 0.78
N PHE A 121 5.67 7.70 1.55
CA PHE A 121 4.32 7.94 1.05
C PHE A 121 3.78 9.33 1.44
N ASN A 122 4.59 10.14 2.15
CA ASN A 122 4.26 11.52 2.45
C ASN A 122 4.07 12.33 1.15
N ASP A 123 3.16 13.27 1.16
CA ASP A 123 2.82 14.12 0.02
C ASP A 123 2.45 13.35 -1.28
N ARG A 124 1.80 12.17 -1.16
CA ARG A 124 1.51 11.32 -2.32
C ARG A 124 0.08 10.83 -2.41
N ALA A 125 -0.67 10.84 -1.32
CA ALA A 125 -2.01 10.27 -1.33
C ALA A 125 -2.99 11.16 -2.11
N THR A 126 -3.57 10.61 -3.17
CA THR A 126 -4.54 11.29 -4.05
C THR A 126 -5.92 10.65 -3.98
N SER A 127 -6.03 9.39 -3.60
CA SER A 127 -7.31 8.69 -3.38
C SER A 127 -7.23 7.76 -2.18
N TRP A 128 -8.38 7.37 -1.64
CA TRP A 128 -8.44 6.56 -0.42
C TRP A 128 -9.71 5.71 -0.35
N HIS A 129 -9.65 4.63 0.42
CA HIS A 129 -10.79 3.78 0.75
C HIS A 129 -10.71 3.34 2.22
N ASN A 130 -11.66 3.76 3.04
CA ASN A 130 -11.87 3.24 4.37
C ASN A 130 -12.92 2.12 4.30
N ASN A 131 -12.47 0.87 4.25
CA ASN A 131 -13.32 -0.33 4.19
C ASN A 131 -13.26 -1.13 5.50
N GLN A 132 -13.03 -0.45 6.60
CA GLN A 132 -13.06 -1.03 7.95
C GLN A 132 -14.48 -1.40 8.38
N THR A 133 -14.64 -1.91 9.58
CA THR A 133 -15.96 -2.15 10.18
C THR A 133 -16.79 -0.87 10.15
N GLN A 134 -18.06 -1.00 9.82
CA GLN A 134 -18.98 0.14 9.72
C GLN A 134 -18.88 1.07 10.95
N GLY A 135 -18.77 2.35 10.69
CA GLY A 135 -18.65 3.39 11.70
C GLY A 135 -17.21 3.68 12.16
N THR A 136 -16.24 2.85 11.79
CA THR A 136 -14.82 3.12 12.10
C THR A 136 -14.35 4.34 11.34
N LYS A 137 -13.68 5.24 12.05
CA LYS A 137 -13.15 6.49 11.48
C LYS A 137 -11.66 6.37 11.18
N THR A 138 -11.24 7.05 10.14
CA THR A 138 -9.83 7.27 9.77
C THR A 138 -9.61 8.76 9.58
N TRP A 139 -8.48 9.28 10.07
CA TRP A 139 -8.10 10.70 9.94
C TRP A 139 -6.76 10.82 9.22
N VAL A 140 -6.68 11.72 8.26
CA VAL A 140 -5.46 11.99 7.50
C VAL A 140 -5.01 13.42 7.73
N TYR A 141 -3.71 13.60 7.91
CA TYR A 141 -3.10 14.85 8.37
C TYR A 141 -1.96 15.29 7.46
N ASN A 142 -1.76 16.61 7.42
CA ASN A 142 -0.56 17.27 6.92
C ASN A 142 0.34 17.66 8.10
N TRP A 143 1.64 17.58 7.95
CA TRP A 143 2.62 18.13 8.89
C TRP A 143 2.93 19.58 8.53
N ALA A 144 2.51 20.53 9.36
CA ALA A 144 2.69 21.95 9.09
C ALA A 144 4.03 22.51 9.61
N GLY A 145 4.96 21.63 9.99
CA GLY A 145 6.28 21.99 10.51
C GLY A 145 6.37 21.95 12.03
N ASP A 146 5.26 22.18 12.74
CA ASP A 146 5.16 22.17 14.21
C ASP A 146 3.95 21.40 14.74
N SER A 147 2.98 21.10 13.88
CA SER A 147 1.70 20.49 14.27
C SER A 147 1.06 19.69 13.13
N TRP A 148 0.27 18.69 13.52
CA TRP A 148 -0.54 17.90 12.60
C TRP A 148 -1.86 18.64 12.31
N GLN A 149 -2.08 18.97 11.06
CA GLN A 149 -3.31 19.62 10.58
C GLN A 149 -4.19 18.58 9.88
N LEU A 150 -5.45 18.47 10.32
CA LEU A 150 -6.41 17.55 9.69
C LEU A 150 -6.67 17.95 8.24
N LEU A 151 -6.45 17.03 7.33
CA LEU A 151 -6.82 17.15 5.91
C LEU A 151 -8.23 16.64 5.66
N TRP A 152 -8.52 15.40 6.06
CA TRP A 152 -9.87 14.82 5.97
C TRP A 152 -10.09 13.73 7.01
N GLU A 153 -11.37 13.50 7.30
CA GLU A 153 -11.88 12.37 8.08
C GLU A 153 -12.72 11.49 7.15
N SER A 154 -12.68 10.19 7.36
CA SER A 154 -13.56 9.25 6.67
C SER A 154 -14.20 8.29 7.66
N THR A 155 -15.48 7.97 7.45
CA THR A 155 -16.21 6.94 8.22
C THR A 155 -16.48 5.74 7.34
N ALA A 156 -16.09 4.56 7.79
CA ALA A 156 -16.27 3.31 7.04
C ALA A 156 -17.75 2.89 6.93
N PRO A 157 -18.18 2.31 5.80
CA PRO A 157 -17.43 2.21 4.55
C PRO A 157 -17.55 3.49 3.72
N SER A 158 -16.44 4.01 3.23
CA SER A 158 -16.42 5.17 2.34
C SER A 158 -15.12 5.26 1.55
N SER A 159 -15.16 5.94 0.41
CA SER A 159 -14.00 6.13 -0.45
C SER A 159 -14.08 7.44 -1.21
N SER A 160 -12.93 7.94 -1.66
CA SER A 160 -12.84 9.03 -2.62
C SER A 160 -11.83 8.68 -3.70
N SER A 161 -12.24 8.78 -4.96
CA SER A 161 -11.37 8.56 -6.11
C SER A 161 -10.40 9.72 -6.35
N ASN A 162 -10.62 10.85 -5.70
CA ASN A 162 -9.75 12.01 -5.74
C ASN A 162 -10.00 12.87 -4.50
N VAL A 163 -8.95 13.25 -3.79
CA VAL A 163 -9.06 14.20 -2.68
C VAL A 163 -9.20 15.62 -3.22
N ASP A 164 -9.79 16.51 -2.42
CA ASP A 164 -9.91 17.92 -2.81
C ASP A 164 -8.53 18.52 -3.11
N GLY A 165 -8.47 19.44 -4.07
CA GLY A 165 -7.21 20.00 -4.57
C GLY A 165 -6.32 20.61 -3.50
N TRP A 166 -6.89 21.18 -2.43
CA TRP A 166 -6.11 21.72 -1.31
C TRP A 166 -5.44 20.63 -0.44
N ALA A 167 -5.98 19.41 -0.42
CA ALA A 167 -5.47 18.28 0.36
C ALA A 167 -4.64 17.30 -0.49
N ASN A 168 -4.69 17.43 -1.84
CA ASN A 168 -3.96 16.57 -2.75
C ASN A 168 -2.45 16.72 -2.54
N ASP A 169 -1.73 15.59 -2.50
CA ASP A 169 -0.28 15.53 -2.30
C ASP A 169 0.20 16.30 -1.06
N ARG A 170 -0.56 16.22 0.05
CA ARG A 170 -0.23 16.84 1.33
C ARG A 170 -0.38 15.92 2.54
N ALA A 171 -0.73 14.67 2.31
CA ALA A 171 -0.89 13.70 3.38
C ALA A 171 0.48 13.25 3.91
N ASP A 172 0.74 13.54 5.20
CA ASP A 172 1.97 13.18 5.90
C ASP A 172 1.73 12.20 7.05
N GLY A 173 0.52 12.07 7.51
CA GLY A 173 0.16 11.17 8.59
C GLY A 173 -1.26 10.63 8.48
N ILE A 174 -1.47 9.43 9.02
CA ILE A 174 -2.78 8.81 9.11
C ILE A 174 -2.99 8.17 10.47
N ARG A 175 -4.14 8.41 11.08
CA ARG A 175 -4.64 7.62 12.20
C ARG A 175 -5.67 6.63 11.65
N VAL A 176 -5.35 5.35 11.80
CA VAL A 176 -6.09 4.27 11.14
C VAL A 176 -7.47 4.01 11.76
N CYS A 177 -7.61 4.19 13.06
CA CYS A 177 -8.89 4.16 13.77
C CYS A 177 -8.84 4.80 15.16
#